data_9d3dd29e1425efa63b93ea593d110a32
#
_entry.id   9d3dd29e1425efa63b93ea593d110a32
#
_cell.length_a   1.000
_cell.length_b   1.000
_cell.length_c   1.000
_cell.angle_alpha   90.00
_cell.angle_beta   90.00
_cell.angle_gamma   90.00
#
_symmetry.space_group_name_H-M   'P 1'
#
loop_
_entity.id
_entity.type
_entity.pdbx_description
1 polymer ?
#
loop_
_entity_poly.entity_id
_entity_poly.type
_entity_poly.pdbx_seq_one_letter_code
_entity_poly.pdbx_strand_id
1 'polypeptide(L)'
;MFIAVLFVWPGVSFPGDKRPVFDVITISSAITPPVAQYILENIDASAKGGANGIIILLDTPGGLDLAMRDIAKGILNASIPVIVYVYPSGARAASAGVIITVAAHIAAMAPGTNIGAAHPVAIGIGGGMDKTMAKKVENDAAAYVRGIARQKGRNADWVERAVRKSESITAEDALRNKVIDFVATDVRNLLEQADNKTVLLSPGKVRITLKTKDALVNEKKMSLRQKILSAISDPNIAYLLMLVGLAGLYFEFTNPGALLPGIIGGISLLLAFFAMQTLPVNYAGVLLILFGSLLFIAEIKVVSHGLLTVGGITSLVLGSLMLFNSPDPALRVSFKVLVPAVATISLFFVAVIAIVVRAQMQKRYTGKEGLPGEKGDAITDIHEDGRVFVQGEYWQAFSDQKVGKGKKIRVVKVEGLRLKIEEM
;
A
#
# COMPACT_ATOMS: atom_id res chain seq x y z
N MET A 1 -10.28 65.29 58.82
CA MET A 1 -10.48 63.95 58.28
C MET A 1 -10.50 64.07 56.72
N PHE A 2 -9.32 63.88 56.07
CA PHE A 2 -9.17 64.01 54.65
C PHE A 2 -9.36 62.63 53.99
N ILE A 3 -10.37 62.51 53.15
CA ILE A 3 -10.58 61.27 52.36
C ILE A 3 -9.81 61.47 51.08
N ALA A 4 -8.73 60.65 50.88
CA ALA A 4 -7.99 60.55 49.65
C ALA A 4 -8.74 59.60 48.67
N VAL A 5 -9.30 60.14 47.60
CA VAL A 5 -9.88 59.34 46.50
C VAL A 5 -8.75 58.87 45.55
N LEU A 6 -8.42 57.60 45.60
CA LEU A 6 -7.53 56.93 44.67
C LEU A 6 -8.25 56.73 43.35
N PHE A 7 -7.89 57.53 42.33
CA PHE A 7 -8.28 57.33 40.96
C PHE A 7 -7.46 56.14 40.38
N VAL A 8 -8.11 54.97 40.23
CA VAL A 8 -7.54 53.82 39.46
C VAL A 8 -7.75 54.14 38.00
N TRP A 9 -6.67 54.47 37.30
CA TRP A 9 -6.65 54.62 35.87
C TRP A 9 -6.80 53.23 35.25
N PRO A 10 -7.78 52.99 34.33
CA PRO A 10 -7.83 51.73 33.61
C PRO A 10 -6.59 51.63 32.72
N GLY A 11 -5.76 50.62 32.96
CA GLY A 11 -4.57 50.34 32.17
C GLY A 11 -4.96 50.17 30.68
N VAL A 12 -4.42 51.02 29.83
CA VAL A 12 -4.49 50.88 28.38
C VAL A 12 -3.73 49.59 28.04
N SER A 13 -4.48 48.53 27.79
CA SER A 13 -3.94 47.31 27.23
C SER A 13 -3.55 47.61 25.77
N PHE A 14 -2.27 47.83 25.54
CA PHE A 14 -1.75 47.84 24.15
C PHE A 14 -2.02 46.46 23.55
N PRO A 15 -2.64 46.35 22.35
CA PRO A 15 -2.74 45.08 21.69
C PRO A 15 -1.30 44.62 21.40
N GLY A 16 -0.86 43.61 22.14
CA GLY A 16 0.43 42.98 21.90
C GLY A 16 0.51 42.58 20.43
N ASP A 17 1.57 43.02 19.80
CA ASP A 17 1.86 42.71 18.39
C ASP A 17 1.99 41.19 18.27
N LYS A 18 0.84 40.51 18.02
CA LYS A 18 0.80 39.06 17.89
C LYS A 18 1.55 38.71 16.63
N ARG A 19 2.69 38.06 16.80
CA ARG A 19 3.43 37.54 15.64
C ARG A 19 2.50 36.76 14.72
N PRO A 20 2.60 36.94 13.40
CA PRO A 20 1.78 36.16 12.47
C PRO A 20 2.07 34.67 12.61
N VAL A 21 1.05 33.86 12.46
CA VAL A 21 1.14 32.40 12.57
C VAL A 21 0.88 31.76 11.22
N PHE A 22 1.79 30.92 10.76
CA PHE A 22 1.63 30.11 9.58
C PHE A 22 1.60 28.62 9.95
N ASP A 23 0.50 27.97 9.63
CA ASP A 23 0.43 26.51 9.77
C ASP A 23 1.23 25.84 8.64
N VAL A 24 1.89 24.71 8.94
CA VAL A 24 2.68 23.95 7.96
C VAL A 24 2.20 22.52 7.93
N ILE A 25 1.94 22.01 6.73
CA ILE A 25 1.66 20.60 6.48
C ILE A 25 2.69 20.04 5.48
N THR A 26 3.01 18.76 5.62
CA THR A 26 3.95 18.06 4.75
C THR A 26 3.25 16.96 3.96
N ILE A 27 3.46 16.97 2.63
CA ILE A 27 2.95 15.98 1.70
C ILE A 27 4.14 15.36 0.96
N SER A 28 4.45 14.10 1.25
CA SER A 28 5.54 13.34 0.61
C SER A 28 5.00 12.01 0.06
N SER A 29 3.98 12.12 -0.81
CA SER A 29 3.27 10.95 -1.36
C SER A 29 2.54 11.28 -2.65
N ALA A 30 1.95 10.25 -3.28
CA ALA A 30 1.01 10.44 -4.38
C ALA A 30 -0.24 11.22 -3.92
N ILE A 31 -0.81 12.03 -4.83
CA ILE A 31 -2.02 12.80 -4.59
C ILE A 31 -3.24 11.88 -4.75
N THR A 32 -3.74 11.42 -3.62
CA THR A 32 -4.91 10.55 -3.48
C THR A 32 -6.07 11.29 -2.81
N PRO A 33 -7.32 10.77 -2.83
CA PRO A 33 -8.43 11.41 -2.14
C PRO A 33 -8.20 11.67 -0.65
N PRO A 34 -7.63 10.76 0.16
CA PRO A 34 -7.30 11.06 1.56
C PRO A 34 -6.27 12.18 1.72
N VAL A 35 -5.28 12.29 0.81
CA VAL A 35 -4.31 13.39 0.81
C VAL A 35 -5.00 14.71 0.47
N ALA A 36 -5.89 14.71 -0.52
CA ALA A 36 -6.69 15.89 -0.86
C ALA A 36 -7.55 16.33 0.33
N GLN A 37 -8.25 15.40 0.96
CA GLN A 37 -9.05 15.69 2.15
C GLN A 37 -8.19 16.30 3.27
N TYR A 38 -7.01 15.71 3.54
CA TYR A 38 -6.09 16.24 4.55
C TYR A 38 -5.67 17.68 4.28
N ILE A 39 -5.33 18.02 3.02
CA ILE A 39 -4.96 19.38 2.62
C ILE A 39 -6.14 20.33 2.82
N LEU A 40 -7.33 19.96 2.34
CA LEU A 40 -8.54 20.81 2.42
C LEU A 40 -8.99 21.04 3.86
N GLU A 41 -9.00 19.99 4.69
CA GLU A 41 -9.32 20.10 6.11
C GLU A 41 -8.35 21.05 6.85
N ASN A 42 -7.05 21.00 6.51
CA ASN A 42 -6.07 21.88 7.14
C ASN A 42 -6.18 23.33 6.63
N ILE A 43 -6.48 23.57 5.35
CA ILE A 43 -6.76 24.93 4.85
C ILE A 43 -7.94 25.55 5.62
N ASP A 44 -9.03 24.79 5.78
CA ASP A 44 -10.22 25.25 6.50
C ASP A 44 -9.95 25.41 8.01
N ALA A 45 -9.27 24.45 8.62
CA ALA A 45 -8.92 24.51 10.05
C ALA A 45 -7.97 25.68 10.37
N SER A 46 -6.99 25.95 9.49
CA SER A 46 -6.08 27.10 9.63
C SER A 46 -6.84 28.43 9.52
N ALA A 47 -7.78 28.53 8.56
CA ALA A 47 -8.62 29.70 8.42
C ALA A 47 -9.49 29.92 9.67
N LYS A 48 -10.17 28.90 10.16
CA LYS A 48 -10.99 28.95 11.37
C LYS A 48 -10.17 29.21 12.64
N GLY A 49 -8.96 28.71 12.68
CA GLY A 49 -8.01 28.89 13.78
C GLY A 49 -7.35 30.27 13.82
N GLY A 50 -7.62 31.14 12.84
CA GLY A 50 -7.06 32.49 12.76
C GLY A 50 -5.59 32.52 12.35
N ALA A 51 -5.08 31.48 11.68
CA ALA A 51 -3.77 31.51 11.09
C ALA A 51 -3.70 32.56 9.96
N ASN A 52 -2.53 33.20 9.80
CA ASN A 52 -2.29 34.19 8.77
C ASN A 52 -2.08 33.57 7.37
N GLY A 53 -1.87 32.24 7.31
CA GLY A 53 -1.73 31.47 6.10
C GLY A 53 -1.33 30.04 6.40
N ILE A 54 -1.29 29.21 5.35
CA ILE A 54 -0.83 27.82 5.43
C ILE A 54 0.26 27.57 4.38
N ILE A 55 1.27 26.81 4.76
CA ILE A 55 2.37 26.35 3.90
C ILE A 55 2.21 24.84 3.67
N ILE A 56 2.17 24.44 2.42
CA ILE A 56 2.16 23.05 2.01
C ILE A 56 3.56 22.70 1.50
N LEU A 57 4.33 21.94 2.29
CA LEU A 57 5.59 21.34 1.84
C LEU A 57 5.25 20.17 0.95
N LEU A 58 5.67 20.24 -0.31
CA LEU A 58 5.22 19.30 -1.36
C LEU A 58 6.40 18.54 -1.97
N ASP A 59 6.32 17.22 -1.91
CA ASP A 59 7.13 16.27 -2.68
C ASP A 59 6.20 15.18 -3.23
N THR A 60 5.86 15.26 -4.51
CA THR A 60 4.90 14.32 -5.10
C THR A 60 5.32 13.87 -6.50
N PRO A 61 5.21 12.57 -6.78
CA PRO A 61 5.36 12.03 -8.13
C PRO A 61 4.15 12.32 -9.04
N GLY A 62 3.02 12.77 -8.47
CA GLY A 62 1.75 12.94 -9.16
C GLY A 62 0.59 12.31 -8.40
N GLY A 63 -0.46 11.93 -9.10
CA GLY A 63 -1.62 11.26 -8.51
C GLY A 63 -2.90 11.44 -9.33
N LEU A 64 -4.05 11.24 -8.69
CA LEU A 64 -5.35 11.21 -9.33
C LEU A 64 -5.84 12.62 -9.73
N ASP A 65 -6.34 12.76 -10.96
CA ASP A 65 -6.83 14.03 -11.50
C ASP A 65 -7.94 14.64 -10.63
N LEU A 66 -8.91 13.83 -10.18
CA LEU A 66 -9.99 14.32 -9.32
C LEU A 66 -9.45 14.89 -7.99
N ALA A 67 -8.54 14.19 -7.34
CA ALA A 67 -7.95 14.64 -6.09
C ALA A 67 -7.14 15.94 -6.28
N MET A 68 -6.38 16.04 -7.36
CA MET A 68 -5.64 17.24 -7.76
C MET A 68 -6.58 18.43 -8.01
N ARG A 69 -7.69 18.22 -8.76
CA ARG A 69 -8.68 19.27 -9.04
C ARG A 69 -9.37 19.76 -7.77
N ASP A 70 -9.68 18.87 -6.83
CA ASP A 70 -10.26 19.23 -5.52
C ASP A 70 -9.29 20.12 -4.73
N ILE A 71 -7.99 19.75 -4.67
CA ILE A 71 -6.97 20.58 -4.03
C ILE A 71 -6.84 21.94 -4.69
N ALA A 72 -6.71 21.97 -6.02
CA ALA A 72 -6.58 23.23 -6.77
C ALA A 72 -7.79 24.13 -6.54
N LYS A 73 -9.02 23.58 -6.59
CA LYS A 73 -10.26 24.29 -6.27
C LYS A 73 -10.26 24.84 -4.84
N GLY A 74 -9.83 24.03 -3.88
CA GLY A 74 -9.72 24.46 -2.48
C GLY A 74 -8.73 25.61 -2.28
N ILE A 75 -7.57 25.55 -2.93
CA ILE A 75 -6.56 26.61 -2.89
C ILE A 75 -7.10 27.90 -3.54
N LEU A 76 -7.72 27.77 -4.71
CA LEU A 76 -8.28 28.92 -5.44
C LEU A 76 -9.37 29.66 -4.67
N ASN A 77 -10.14 28.94 -3.84
CA ASN A 77 -11.24 29.49 -3.05
C ASN A 77 -10.88 29.68 -1.56
N ALA A 78 -9.62 29.51 -1.17
CA ALA A 78 -9.20 29.69 0.20
C ALA A 78 -9.39 31.12 0.68
N SER A 79 -9.87 31.28 1.92
CA SER A 79 -10.03 32.57 2.60
C SER A 79 -8.73 33.07 3.27
N ILE A 80 -7.69 32.23 3.30
CA ILE A 80 -6.36 32.58 3.79
C ILE A 80 -5.31 32.31 2.70
N PRO A 81 -4.14 32.96 2.76
CA PRO A 81 -3.02 32.67 1.87
C PRO A 81 -2.57 31.22 1.97
N VAL A 82 -2.49 30.53 0.83
CA VAL A 82 -1.92 29.19 0.70
C VAL A 82 -0.62 29.30 -0.07
N ILE A 83 0.47 28.88 0.57
CA ILE A 83 1.80 28.82 -0.02
C ILE A 83 2.10 27.36 -0.33
N VAL A 84 2.49 27.03 -1.55
CA VAL A 84 3.00 25.70 -1.91
C VAL A 84 4.51 25.81 -2.11
N TYR A 85 5.24 24.98 -1.37
CA TYR A 85 6.69 24.98 -1.38
C TYR A 85 7.20 23.57 -1.71
N VAL A 86 7.78 23.39 -2.89
CA VAL A 86 8.41 22.12 -3.30
C VAL A 86 9.67 21.95 -2.50
N TYR A 87 9.64 21.03 -1.53
CA TYR A 87 10.67 20.86 -0.49
C TYR A 87 10.67 19.41 0.04
N PRO A 88 11.81 18.88 0.49
CA PRO A 88 13.15 19.45 0.58
C PRO A 88 13.93 19.46 -0.76
N SER A 89 15.21 19.84 -0.74
CA SER A 89 16.10 19.66 -1.90
C SER A 89 16.05 18.21 -2.38
N GLY A 90 15.93 18.01 -3.70
CA GLY A 90 15.68 16.71 -4.32
C GLY A 90 14.20 16.32 -4.45
N ALA A 91 13.28 17.08 -3.83
CA ALA A 91 11.84 16.91 -4.00
C ALA A 91 11.37 17.30 -5.41
N ARG A 92 10.17 16.88 -5.76
CA ARG A 92 9.57 17.19 -7.06
C ARG A 92 8.09 17.54 -6.94
N ALA A 93 7.65 18.41 -7.86
CA ALA A 93 6.24 18.65 -8.12
C ALA A 93 5.89 18.09 -9.51
N ALA A 94 5.76 16.77 -9.62
CA ALA A 94 5.44 16.12 -10.89
C ALA A 94 3.94 15.94 -11.08
N SER A 95 3.48 15.96 -12.34
CA SER A 95 2.08 15.69 -12.73
C SER A 95 1.08 16.56 -11.94
N ALA A 96 0.25 15.98 -11.06
CA ALA A 96 -0.68 16.70 -10.18
C ALA A 96 0.02 17.83 -9.38
N GLY A 97 1.29 17.63 -9.01
CA GLY A 97 2.09 18.61 -8.28
C GLY A 97 2.27 19.94 -9.03
N VAL A 98 2.35 19.91 -10.36
CA VAL A 98 2.43 21.12 -11.19
C VAL A 98 1.19 22.00 -10.97
N ILE A 99 0.00 21.41 -11.08
CA ILE A 99 -1.28 22.09 -10.99
C ILE A 99 -1.49 22.66 -9.59
N ILE A 100 -1.17 21.86 -8.56
CA ILE A 100 -1.26 22.28 -7.16
C ILE A 100 -0.32 23.48 -6.89
N THR A 101 0.93 23.41 -7.40
CA THR A 101 1.91 24.48 -7.23
C THR A 101 1.47 25.74 -7.96
N VAL A 102 0.98 25.62 -9.21
CA VAL A 102 0.52 26.75 -10.00
C VAL A 102 -0.74 27.40 -9.43
N ALA A 103 -1.61 26.64 -8.77
CA ALA A 103 -2.82 27.13 -8.12
C ALA A 103 -2.54 27.96 -6.85
N ALA A 104 -1.36 27.81 -6.24
CA ALA A 104 -1.01 28.47 -5.00
C ALA A 104 -1.06 30.00 -5.08
N HIS A 105 -1.30 30.66 -3.94
CA HIS A 105 -1.19 32.10 -3.83
C HIS A 105 0.28 32.55 -3.91
N ILE A 106 1.17 31.78 -3.31
CA ILE A 106 2.61 31.85 -3.50
C ILE A 106 3.12 30.45 -3.82
N ALA A 107 3.89 30.33 -4.87
CA ALA A 107 4.59 29.10 -5.25
C ALA A 107 6.09 29.27 -5.08
N ALA A 108 6.71 28.33 -4.38
CA ALA A 108 8.14 28.34 -4.16
C ALA A 108 8.76 26.96 -4.35
N MET A 109 10.03 26.92 -4.60
CA MET A 109 10.79 25.68 -4.75
C MET A 109 12.11 25.76 -4.00
N ALA A 110 12.58 24.66 -3.43
CA ALA A 110 13.93 24.55 -2.89
C ALA A 110 14.95 24.36 -4.02
N PRO A 111 16.22 24.78 -3.84
CA PRO A 111 17.28 24.45 -4.78
C PRO A 111 17.39 22.93 -4.98
N GLY A 112 17.66 22.50 -6.23
CA GLY A 112 17.79 21.09 -6.58
C GLY A 112 16.46 20.34 -6.67
N THR A 113 15.33 21.05 -6.71
CA THR A 113 14.00 20.48 -6.98
C THR A 113 13.59 20.66 -8.43
N ASN A 114 12.58 19.92 -8.88
CA ASN A 114 12.04 20.05 -10.24
C ASN A 114 10.52 20.07 -10.25
N ILE A 115 9.97 20.68 -11.31
CA ILE A 115 8.54 20.77 -11.57
C ILE A 115 8.26 20.44 -13.03
N GLY A 116 7.20 19.65 -13.32
CA GLY A 116 6.83 19.32 -14.70
C GLY A 116 6.19 17.94 -14.89
N ALA A 117 6.32 17.41 -16.12
CA ALA A 117 5.79 16.09 -16.51
C ALA A 117 4.29 15.93 -16.18
N ALA A 118 3.46 16.89 -16.59
CA ALA A 118 2.04 16.95 -16.23
C ALA A 118 1.11 16.36 -17.31
N HIS A 119 1.63 15.55 -18.25
CA HIS A 119 0.81 14.90 -19.26
C HIS A 119 -0.20 13.95 -18.60
N PRO A 120 -1.52 14.10 -18.87
CA PRO A 120 -2.51 13.22 -18.29
C PRO A 120 -2.36 11.82 -18.87
N VAL A 121 -2.24 10.84 -17.97
CA VAL A 121 -2.16 9.43 -18.32
C VAL A 121 -3.52 8.78 -18.12
N ALA A 122 -4.00 8.10 -19.16
CA ALA A 122 -5.29 7.43 -19.12
C ALA A 122 -5.26 6.24 -18.16
N ILE A 123 -6.16 6.23 -17.20
CA ILE A 123 -6.42 5.09 -16.34
C ILE A 123 -7.64 4.38 -16.94
N GLY A 124 -7.41 3.28 -17.69
CA GLY A 124 -8.47 2.53 -18.37
C GLY A 124 -8.54 1.07 -17.95
N ILE A 125 -9.76 0.52 -17.87
CA ILE A 125 -10.01 -0.89 -17.65
C ILE A 125 -9.73 -1.64 -18.96
N GLY A 126 -8.60 -2.37 -19.05
CA GLY A 126 -8.39 -3.44 -20.02
C GLY A 126 -8.09 -3.08 -21.47
N GLY A 127 -7.82 -1.81 -21.82
CA GLY A 127 -7.47 -1.41 -23.19
C GLY A 127 -6.99 0.04 -23.22
N GLY A 128 -6.03 0.35 -24.09
CA GLY A 128 -5.58 1.71 -24.30
C GLY A 128 -6.76 2.64 -24.64
N MET A 129 -6.78 3.83 -24.05
CA MET A 129 -7.77 4.84 -24.38
C MET A 129 -7.73 5.12 -25.88
N ASP A 130 -8.89 5.17 -26.55
CA ASP A 130 -8.98 5.64 -27.93
C ASP A 130 -8.25 6.97 -28.07
N LYS A 131 -7.50 7.12 -29.17
CA LYS A 131 -6.69 8.31 -29.47
C LYS A 131 -7.51 9.61 -29.35
N THR A 132 -8.78 9.56 -29.73
CA THR A 132 -9.71 10.71 -29.63
C THR A 132 -10.00 11.07 -28.20
N MET A 133 -10.23 10.08 -27.33
CA MET A 133 -10.48 10.31 -25.89
C MET A 133 -9.22 10.82 -25.20
N ALA A 134 -8.06 10.24 -25.47
CA ALA A 134 -6.77 10.70 -24.92
C ALA A 134 -6.53 12.17 -25.26
N LYS A 135 -6.81 12.59 -26.51
CA LYS A 135 -6.68 13.98 -26.95
C LYS A 135 -7.70 14.92 -26.28
N LYS A 136 -8.91 14.43 -25.98
CA LYS A 136 -9.92 15.22 -25.22
C LYS A 136 -9.43 15.48 -23.80
N VAL A 137 -8.94 14.46 -23.11
CA VAL A 137 -8.41 14.57 -21.73
C VAL A 137 -7.20 15.51 -21.69
N GLU A 138 -6.27 15.36 -22.64
CA GLU A 138 -5.12 16.26 -22.76
C GLU A 138 -5.55 17.72 -22.96
N ASN A 139 -6.48 17.98 -23.88
CA ASN A 139 -6.97 19.33 -24.16
C ASN A 139 -7.70 19.95 -22.96
N ASP A 140 -8.50 19.17 -22.23
CA ASP A 140 -9.18 19.62 -21.01
C ASP A 140 -8.16 19.98 -19.92
N ALA A 141 -7.18 19.11 -19.66
CA ALA A 141 -6.12 19.35 -18.69
C ALA A 141 -5.28 20.59 -19.05
N ALA A 142 -4.93 20.75 -20.34
CA ALA A 142 -4.19 21.91 -20.81
C ALA A 142 -5.01 23.22 -20.66
N ALA A 143 -6.28 23.21 -21.01
CA ALA A 143 -7.17 24.35 -20.83
C ALA A 143 -7.33 24.71 -19.35
N TYR A 144 -7.55 23.72 -18.51
CA TYR A 144 -7.71 23.88 -17.06
C TYR A 144 -6.48 24.54 -16.43
N VAL A 145 -5.29 24.01 -16.67
CA VAL A 145 -4.07 24.53 -16.05
C VAL A 145 -3.67 25.91 -16.62
N ARG A 146 -3.93 26.16 -17.92
CA ARG A 146 -3.75 27.51 -18.51
C ARG A 146 -4.63 28.53 -17.83
N GLY A 147 -5.91 28.19 -17.58
CA GLY A 147 -6.85 29.05 -16.87
C GLY A 147 -6.34 29.45 -15.49
N ILE A 148 -5.87 28.47 -14.71
CA ILE A 148 -5.30 28.68 -13.38
C ILE A 148 -4.03 29.57 -13.47
N ALA A 149 -3.10 29.24 -14.37
CA ALA A 149 -1.86 29.98 -14.52
C ALA A 149 -2.11 31.46 -14.85
N ARG A 150 -3.03 31.75 -15.78
CA ARG A 150 -3.45 33.11 -16.11
C ARG A 150 -4.09 33.86 -14.92
N GLN A 151 -4.97 33.18 -14.17
CA GLN A 151 -5.60 33.74 -12.97
C GLN A 151 -4.57 34.11 -11.90
N LYS A 152 -3.48 33.31 -11.78
CA LYS A 152 -2.41 33.54 -10.81
C LYS A 152 -1.24 34.37 -11.35
N GLY A 153 -1.32 34.86 -12.60
CA GLY A 153 -0.27 35.67 -13.23
C GLY A 153 1.02 34.87 -13.55
N ARG A 154 0.89 33.53 -13.70
CA ARG A 154 1.99 32.63 -14.02
C ARG A 154 2.10 32.38 -15.52
N ASN A 155 3.22 31.77 -15.93
CA ASN A 155 3.50 31.44 -17.35
C ASN A 155 2.58 30.31 -17.85
N ALA A 156 1.46 30.72 -18.47
CA ALA A 156 0.45 29.81 -18.98
C ALA A 156 0.97 28.93 -20.14
N ASP A 157 1.90 29.45 -20.95
CA ASP A 157 2.42 28.72 -22.11
C ASP A 157 3.38 27.63 -21.70
N TRP A 158 4.20 27.86 -20.68
CA TRP A 158 5.05 26.79 -20.13
C TRP A 158 4.19 25.70 -19.47
N VAL A 159 3.19 26.08 -18.67
CA VAL A 159 2.33 25.10 -17.98
C VAL A 159 1.57 24.25 -18.99
N GLU A 160 1.14 24.82 -20.12
CA GLU A 160 0.56 24.05 -21.22
C GLU A 160 1.56 23.06 -21.83
N ARG A 161 2.84 23.45 -22.02
CA ARG A 161 3.87 22.53 -22.51
C ARG A 161 4.17 21.42 -21.51
N ALA A 162 4.14 21.69 -20.20
CA ALA A 162 4.27 20.66 -19.17
C ALA A 162 3.17 19.61 -19.28
N VAL A 163 1.95 20.00 -19.69
CA VAL A 163 0.84 19.06 -19.96
C VAL A 163 1.01 18.36 -21.31
N ARG A 164 1.21 19.11 -22.39
CA ARG A 164 1.21 18.54 -23.74
C ARG A 164 2.48 17.80 -24.12
N LYS A 165 3.64 18.24 -23.60
CA LYS A 165 4.98 17.74 -23.97
C LYS A 165 5.72 17.11 -22.83
N SER A 166 5.10 16.96 -21.65
CA SER A 166 5.76 16.44 -20.42
C SER A 166 7.02 17.24 -20.06
N GLU A 167 7.09 18.54 -20.38
CA GLU A 167 8.24 19.38 -20.08
C GLU A 167 8.46 19.45 -18.57
N SER A 168 9.73 19.37 -18.14
CA SER A 168 10.16 19.51 -16.74
C SER A 168 11.31 20.49 -16.66
N ILE A 169 11.34 21.29 -15.59
CA ILE A 169 12.38 22.32 -15.37
C ILE A 169 12.84 22.32 -13.92
N THR A 170 14.03 22.88 -13.70
CA THR A 170 14.61 23.07 -12.35
C THR A 170 13.90 24.23 -11.62
N ALA A 171 14.19 24.36 -10.32
CA ALA A 171 13.68 25.47 -9.51
C ALA A 171 14.11 26.85 -10.08
N GLU A 172 15.36 26.98 -10.52
CA GLU A 172 15.92 28.20 -11.08
C GLU A 172 15.27 28.57 -12.42
N ASP A 173 15.02 27.56 -13.28
CA ASP A 173 14.31 27.75 -14.53
C ASP A 173 12.83 28.09 -14.29
N ALA A 174 12.21 27.48 -13.29
CA ALA A 174 10.82 27.78 -12.94
C ALA A 174 10.64 29.23 -12.46
N LEU A 175 11.62 29.76 -11.72
CA LEU A 175 11.64 31.16 -11.33
C LEU A 175 11.86 32.08 -12.56
N ARG A 176 12.86 31.78 -13.41
CA ARG A 176 13.15 32.57 -14.63
C ARG A 176 11.95 32.61 -15.58
N ASN A 177 11.26 31.49 -15.71
CA ASN A 177 10.07 31.34 -16.54
C ASN A 177 8.77 31.87 -15.88
N LYS A 178 8.84 32.45 -14.68
CA LYS A 178 7.66 32.94 -13.93
C LYS A 178 6.61 31.86 -13.70
N VAL A 179 7.03 30.63 -13.46
CA VAL A 179 6.16 29.51 -13.05
C VAL A 179 5.96 29.55 -11.53
N ILE A 180 7.00 29.93 -10.80
CA ILE A 180 7.02 30.13 -9.35
C ILE A 180 7.44 31.56 -8.99
N ASP A 181 7.23 31.92 -7.72
CA ASP A 181 7.52 33.26 -7.21
C ASP A 181 8.90 33.34 -6.56
N PHE A 182 9.39 32.26 -5.94
CA PHE A 182 10.64 32.23 -5.18
C PHE A 182 11.38 30.90 -5.30
N VAL A 183 12.71 30.99 -5.23
CA VAL A 183 13.57 29.88 -4.84
C VAL A 183 14.05 30.19 -3.41
N ALA A 184 13.79 29.27 -2.47
CA ALA A 184 14.11 29.44 -1.07
C ALA A 184 14.86 28.20 -0.54
N THR A 185 15.78 28.39 0.40
CA THR A 185 16.58 27.29 0.97
C THR A 185 15.82 26.51 2.06
N ASP A 186 14.95 27.21 2.78
CA ASP A 186 14.16 26.66 3.87
C ASP A 186 12.90 27.50 4.11
N VAL A 187 12.03 27.07 5.02
CA VAL A 187 10.76 27.73 5.35
C VAL A 187 10.98 29.15 5.89
N ARG A 188 12.06 29.39 6.63
CA ARG A 188 12.36 30.73 7.15
C ARG A 188 12.70 31.68 6.02
N ASN A 189 13.62 31.26 5.15
CA ASN A 189 14.01 32.04 3.97
C ASN A 189 12.81 32.29 3.03
N LEU A 190 11.91 31.30 2.87
CA LEU A 190 10.66 31.46 2.13
C LEU A 190 9.79 32.57 2.74
N LEU A 191 9.60 32.57 4.07
CA LEU A 191 8.80 33.56 4.77
C LEU A 191 9.43 34.96 4.68
N GLU A 192 10.75 35.08 4.76
CA GLU A 192 11.47 36.34 4.58
C GLU A 192 11.25 36.93 3.18
N GLN A 193 11.31 36.08 2.12
CA GLN A 193 11.08 36.52 0.74
C GLN A 193 9.61 36.85 0.45
N ALA A 194 8.68 36.17 1.13
CA ALA A 194 7.24 36.38 0.98
C ALA A 194 6.72 37.62 1.71
N ASP A 195 7.55 38.25 2.58
CA ASP A 195 7.10 39.40 3.36
C ASP A 195 6.77 40.58 2.47
N ASN A 196 5.70 41.31 2.85
CA ASN A 196 5.14 42.44 2.09
C ASN A 196 4.63 42.10 0.67
N LYS A 197 4.59 40.82 0.26
CA LYS A 197 3.93 40.42 -1.00
C LYS A 197 2.42 40.55 -0.89
N THR A 198 1.80 41.09 -1.93
CA THR A 198 0.35 41.17 -2.02
C THR A 198 -0.19 40.02 -2.83
N VAL A 199 -1.10 39.24 -2.25
CA VAL A 199 -1.83 38.17 -2.90
C VAL A 199 -3.30 38.45 -3.02
N LEU A 200 -3.94 37.91 -4.05
CA LEU A 200 -5.37 38.04 -4.29
C LEU A 200 -6.07 36.79 -3.80
N LEU A 201 -6.91 36.92 -2.80
CA LEU A 201 -7.77 35.82 -2.30
C LEU A 201 -9.13 35.86 -3.04
N SER A 202 -9.66 34.68 -3.30
CA SER A 202 -11.03 34.42 -3.75
C SER A 202 -11.77 33.63 -2.69
N PRO A 203 -13.06 33.71 -2.48
CA PRO A 203 -14.04 34.53 -3.17
C PRO A 203 -14.04 35.98 -2.61
N GLY A 204 -14.20 36.98 -3.47
CA GLY A 204 -14.31 38.36 -3.04
C GLY A 204 -13.20 39.28 -3.56
N LYS A 205 -12.18 38.76 -4.25
CA LYS A 205 -11.06 39.55 -4.81
C LYS A 205 -10.38 40.43 -3.76
N VAL A 206 -10.23 39.91 -2.53
CA VAL A 206 -9.59 40.67 -1.43
C VAL A 206 -8.09 40.60 -1.64
N ARG A 207 -7.45 41.77 -1.70
CA ARG A 207 -5.99 41.91 -1.71
C ARG A 207 -5.48 41.89 -0.27
N ILE A 208 -4.59 40.95 0.04
CA ILE A 208 -3.94 40.88 1.34
C ILE A 208 -2.44 41.00 1.15
N THR A 209 -1.83 41.94 1.89
CA THR A 209 -0.38 42.05 2.00
C THR A 209 0.08 41.11 3.11
N LEU A 210 0.96 40.18 2.76
CA LEU A 210 1.47 39.19 3.69
C LEU A 210 2.41 39.85 4.70
N LYS A 211 2.26 39.51 5.97
CA LYS A 211 3.21 39.80 7.03
C LYS A 211 3.78 38.47 7.48
N THR A 212 4.96 38.14 6.99
CA THR A 212 5.58 36.82 7.21
C THR A 212 6.90 36.92 7.96
N LYS A 213 7.46 38.10 8.07
CA LYS A 213 8.67 38.34 8.86
C LYS A 213 8.43 37.95 10.31
N ASP A 214 9.33 37.17 10.89
CA ASP A 214 9.26 36.67 12.27
C ASP A 214 7.99 35.85 12.60
N ALA A 215 7.30 35.33 11.58
CA ALA A 215 6.12 34.49 11.75
C ALA A 215 6.44 33.22 12.55
N LEU A 216 5.49 32.84 13.41
CA LEU A 216 5.53 31.54 14.08
C LEU A 216 5.07 30.46 13.10
N VAL A 217 5.86 29.42 13.03
CA VAL A 217 5.54 28.23 12.20
C VAL A 217 4.96 27.15 13.11
N ASN A 218 3.75 26.71 12.80
CA ASN A 218 3.04 25.69 13.55
C ASN A 218 2.85 24.43 12.68
N GLU A 219 3.60 23.38 12.94
CA GLU A 219 3.53 22.14 12.18
C GLU A 219 2.28 21.35 12.52
N LYS A 220 1.42 21.11 11.55
CA LYS A 220 0.22 20.27 11.66
C LYS A 220 0.55 18.85 11.18
N LYS A 221 0.58 17.92 12.10
CA LYS A 221 0.81 16.50 11.79
C LYS A 221 -0.51 15.79 11.49
N MET A 222 -0.46 14.84 10.60
CA MET A 222 -1.60 13.96 10.35
C MET A 222 -2.03 13.26 11.64
N SER A 223 -3.33 13.28 11.92
CA SER A 223 -3.93 12.45 12.96
C SER A 223 -3.74 10.97 12.66
N LEU A 224 -3.88 10.11 13.68
CA LEU A 224 -3.76 8.66 13.48
C LEU A 224 -4.73 8.15 12.39
N ARG A 225 -5.98 8.63 12.40
CA ARG A 225 -6.97 8.28 11.36
C ARG A 225 -6.48 8.66 9.96
N GLN A 226 -6.00 9.89 9.78
CA GLN A 226 -5.50 10.36 8.48
C GLN A 226 -4.28 9.59 8.01
N LYS A 227 -3.35 9.24 8.94
CA LYS A 227 -2.20 8.38 8.62
C LYS A 227 -2.63 6.99 8.14
N ILE A 228 -3.58 6.37 8.83
CA ILE A 228 -4.11 5.05 8.44
C ILE A 228 -4.78 5.13 7.06
N LEU A 229 -5.65 6.10 6.84
CA LEU A 229 -6.34 6.28 5.55
C LEU A 229 -5.36 6.53 4.40
N SER A 230 -4.36 7.38 4.63
CA SER A 230 -3.30 7.64 3.64
C SER A 230 -2.46 6.39 3.35
N ALA A 231 -2.08 5.63 4.39
CA ALA A 231 -1.32 4.40 4.23
C ALA A 231 -2.12 3.33 3.48
N ILE A 232 -3.39 3.12 3.81
CA ILE A 232 -4.25 2.13 3.13
C ILE A 232 -4.44 2.48 1.65
N SER A 233 -4.42 3.78 1.29
CA SER A 233 -4.53 4.24 -0.10
C SER A 233 -3.23 4.12 -0.91
N ASP A 234 -2.16 3.56 -0.34
CA ASP A 234 -0.95 3.19 -1.07
C ASP A 234 -1.16 1.85 -1.80
N PRO A 235 -0.87 1.76 -3.13
CA PRO A 235 -1.06 0.53 -3.89
C PRO A 235 -0.33 -0.68 -3.33
N ASN A 236 0.87 -0.49 -2.75
CA ASN A 236 1.65 -1.57 -2.16
C ASN A 236 0.97 -2.11 -0.90
N ILE A 237 0.45 -1.23 -0.05
CA ILE A 237 -0.25 -1.62 1.18
C ILE A 237 -1.58 -2.27 0.84
N ALA A 238 -2.35 -1.73 -0.10
CA ALA A 238 -3.60 -2.33 -0.58
C ALA A 238 -3.38 -3.75 -1.12
N TYR A 239 -2.32 -3.96 -1.91
CA TYR A 239 -1.92 -5.26 -2.43
C TYR A 239 -1.55 -6.24 -1.31
N LEU A 240 -0.71 -5.83 -0.36
CA LEU A 240 -0.33 -6.67 0.78
C LEU A 240 -1.52 -7.02 1.66
N LEU A 241 -2.42 -6.07 1.94
CA LEU A 241 -3.66 -6.32 2.68
C LEU A 241 -4.53 -7.36 1.97
N MET A 242 -4.64 -7.29 0.64
CA MET A 242 -5.38 -8.29 -0.14
C MET A 242 -4.74 -9.68 -0.01
N LEU A 243 -3.42 -9.79 -0.14
CA LEU A 243 -2.72 -11.07 -0.01
C LEU A 243 -2.82 -11.66 1.41
N VAL A 244 -2.63 -10.82 2.45
CA VAL A 244 -2.82 -11.24 3.85
C VAL A 244 -4.26 -11.67 4.09
N GLY A 245 -5.21 -10.95 3.52
CA GLY A 245 -6.62 -11.28 3.58
C GLY A 245 -6.93 -12.65 2.99
N LEU A 246 -6.45 -12.92 1.79
CA LEU A 246 -6.64 -14.20 1.12
C LEU A 246 -5.91 -15.34 1.85
N ALA A 247 -4.69 -15.10 2.34
CA ALA A 247 -3.96 -16.08 3.14
C ALA A 247 -4.69 -16.41 4.45
N GLY A 248 -5.21 -15.41 5.16
CA GLY A 248 -5.98 -15.60 6.39
C GLY A 248 -7.23 -16.46 6.17
N LEU A 249 -8.01 -16.17 5.11
CA LEU A 249 -9.15 -17.01 4.73
C LEU A 249 -8.71 -18.43 4.32
N TYR A 250 -7.61 -18.55 3.57
CA TYR A 250 -7.05 -19.86 3.22
C TYR A 250 -6.78 -20.71 4.48
N PHE A 251 -6.11 -20.13 5.49
CA PHE A 251 -5.81 -20.84 6.75
C PHE A 251 -7.09 -21.21 7.50
N GLU A 252 -8.10 -20.37 7.54
CA GLU A 252 -9.40 -20.67 8.16
C GLU A 252 -10.11 -21.84 7.47
N PHE A 253 -10.15 -21.84 6.14
CA PHE A 253 -10.76 -22.92 5.37
C PHE A 253 -10.03 -24.26 5.47
N THR A 254 -8.71 -24.21 5.65
CA THR A 254 -7.87 -25.43 5.77
C THR A 254 -7.83 -25.97 7.18
N ASN A 255 -7.97 -25.13 8.19
CA ASN A 255 -7.94 -25.49 9.61
C ASN A 255 -9.15 -24.87 10.34
N PRO A 256 -10.36 -25.44 10.17
CA PRO A 256 -11.55 -24.92 10.82
C PRO A 256 -11.39 -24.84 12.35
N GLY A 257 -11.63 -23.65 12.90
CA GLY A 257 -11.45 -23.37 14.33
C GLY A 257 -10.20 -22.51 14.66
N ALA A 258 -9.35 -22.22 13.70
CA ALA A 258 -8.26 -21.26 13.85
C ALA A 258 -8.79 -19.83 13.65
N LEU A 259 -9.68 -19.33 14.51
CA LEU A 259 -10.44 -18.10 14.36
C LEU A 259 -9.58 -16.86 14.06
N LEU A 260 -8.36 -16.80 14.60
CA LEU A 260 -7.51 -15.61 14.54
C LEU A 260 -7.04 -15.27 13.10
N PRO A 261 -6.56 -16.22 12.28
CA PRO A 261 -6.21 -15.96 10.88
C PRO A 261 -7.41 -15.50 10.04
N GLY A 262 -8.58 -16.10 10.25
CA GLY A 262 -9.80 -15.71 9.53
C GLY A 262 -10.26 -14.30 9.85
N ILE A 263 -10.22 -13.88 11.12
CA ILE A 263 -10.57 -12.53 11.55
C ILE A 263 -9.59 -11.51 10.94
N ILE A 264 -8.29 -11.75 11.06
CA ILE A 264 -7.26 -10.88 10.48
C ILE A 264 -7.44 -10.82 8.95
N GLY A 265 -7.67 -11.96 8.32
CA GLY A 265 -7.92 -12.08 6.90
C GLY A 265 -9.12 -11.27 6.44
N GLY A 266 -10.25 -11.41 7.13
CA GLY A 266 -11.47 -10.65 6.84
C GLY A 266 -11.29 -9.14 6.96
N ILE A 267 -10.69 -8.68 8.06
CA ILE A 267 -10.38 -7.25 8.26
C ILE A 267 -9.45 -6.74 7.15
N SER A 268 -8.38 -7.49 6.82
CA SER A 268 -7.43 -7.11 5.78
C SER A 268 -8.10 -6.99 4.41
N LEU A 269 -9.01 -7.91 4.04
CA LEU A 269 -9.78 -7.83 2.79
C LEU A 269 -10.71 -6.62 2.75
N LEU A 270 -11.44 -6.34 3.83
CA LEU A 270 -12.29 -5.16 3.91
C LEU A 270 -11.49 -3.87 3.71
N LEU A 271 -10.32 -3.76 4.34
CA LEU A 271 -9.40 -2.62 4.15
C LEU A 271 -8.84 -2.57 2.73
N ALA A 272 -8.48 -3.71 2.13
CA ALA A 272 -8.03 -3.78 0.74
C ALA A 272 -9.14 -3.32 -0.23
N PHE A 273 -10.38 -3.76 -0.06
CA PHE A 273 -11.51 -3.30 -0.88
C PHE A 273 -11.80 -1.82 -0.70
N PHE A 274 -11.68 -1.29 0.52
CA PHE A 274 -11.79 0.15 0.75
C PHE A 274 -10.69 0.92 -0.02
N ALA A 275 -9.44 0.46 0.03
CA ALA A 275 -8.34 1.05 -0.73
C ALA A 275 -8.60 1.03 -2.24
N MET A 276 -9.15 -0.07 -2.74
CA MET A 276 -9.47 -0.24 -4.16
C MET A 276 -10.53 0.73 -4.69
N GLN A 277 -11.36 1.32 -3.83
CA GLN A 277 -12.31 2.36 -4.26
C GLN A 277 -11.61 3.64 -4.68
N THR A 278 -10.40 3.88 -4.16
CA THR A 278 -9.63 5.10 -4.42
C THR A 278 -8.49 4.91 -5.43
N LEU A 279 -8.19 3.67 -5.80
CA LEU A 279 -7.10 3.30 -6.69
C LEU A 279 -7.62 2.82 -8.06
N PRO A 280 -6.84 2.97 -9.13
CA PRO A 280 -7.21 2.47 -10.47
C PRO A 280 -7.04 0.94 -10.54
N VAL A 281 -8.06 0.22 -10.10
CA VAL A 281 -8.03 -1.26 -10.02
C VAL A 281 -8.46 -1.89 -11.35
N ASN A 282 -7.71 -2.88 -11.79
CA ASN A 282 -8.10 -3.77 -12.88
C ASN A 282 -8.79 -5.01 -12.31
N TYR A 283 -10.10 -5.11 -12.53
CA TYR A 283 -10.91 -6.23 -12.02
C TYR A 283 -10.47 -7.60 -12.56
N ALA A 284 -9.90 -7.67 -13.79
CA ALA A 284 -9.34 -8.93 -14.30
C ALA A 284 -8.13 -9.38 -13.46
N GLY A 285 -7.30 -8.43 -12.99
CA GLY A 285 -6.21 -8.72 -12.05
C GLY A 285 -6.72 -9.27 -10.72
N VAL A 286 -7.77 -8.65 -10.15
CA VAL A 286 -8.42 -9.15 -8.93
C VAL A 286 -8.95 -10.57 -9.13
N LEU A 287 -9.69 -10.80 -10.21
CA LEU A 287 -10.26 -12.12 -10.51
C LEU A 287 -9.18 -13.19 -10.71
N LEU A 288 -8.06 -12.85 -11.35
CA LEU A 288 -6.92 -13.77 -11.50
C LEU A 288 -6.29 -14.12 -10.15
N ILE A 289 -6.13 -13.16 -9.24
CA ILE A 289 -5.60 -13.43 -7.90
C ILE A 289 -6.56 -14.30 -7.10
N LEU A 290 -7.86 -14.01 -7.16
CA LEU A 290 -8.88 -14.85 -6.53
C LEU A 290 -8.90 -16.25 -7.11
N PHE A 291 -8.83 -16.39 -8.43
CA PHE A 291 -8.78 -17.68 -9.11
C PHE A 291 -7.54 -18.48 -8.72
N GLY A 292 -6.35 -17.83 -8.67
CA GLY A 292 -5.13 -18.45 -8.15
C GLY A 292 -5.29 -18.98 -6.73
N SER A 293 -5.92 -18.19 -5.86
CA SER A 293 -6.21 -18.60 -4.47
C SER A 293 -7.16 -19.80 -4.40
N LEU A 294 -8.18 -19.84 -5.25
CA LEU A 294 -9.08 -20.99 -5.36
C LEU A 294 -8.36 -22.24 -5.86
N LEU A 295 -7.43 -22.12 -6.82
CA LEU A 295 -6.61 -23.24 -7.27
C LEU A 295 -5.73 -23.79 -6.15
N PHE A 296 -5.16 -22.94 -5.30
CA PHE A 296 -4.40 -23.40 -4.13
C PHE A 296 -5.28 -24.15 -3.11
N ILE A 297 -6.51 -23.69 -2.87
CA ILE A 297 -7.48 -24.38 -2.02
C ILE A 297 -7.87 -25.74 -2.62
N ALA A 298 -8.11 -25.76 -3.94
CA ALA A 298 -8.49 -26.98 -4.65
C ALA A 298 -7.39 -28.04 -4.63
N GLU A 299 -6.10 -27.65 -4.70
CA GLU A 299 -4.95 -28.56 -4.62
C GLU A 299 -4.97 -29.42 -3.36
N ILE A 300 -5.48 -28.90 -2.22
CA ILE A 300 -5.56 -29.66 -0.96
C ILE A 300 -6.61 -30.78 -1.05
N LYS A 301 -7.67 -30.55 -1.81
CA LYS A 301 -8.80 -31.50 -1.93
C LYS A 301 -8.65 -32.46 -3.12
N VAL A 302 -7.99 -32.02 -4.16
CA VAL A 302 -7.82 -32.76 -5.42
C VAL A 302 -6.37 -33.15 -5.59
N VAL A 303 -6.10 -34.44 -5.74
CA VAL A 303 -4.74 -34.97 -5.97
C VAL A 303 -4.34 -34.65 -7.41
N SER A 304 -3.83 -33.44 -7.66
CA SER A 304 -3.42 -33.00 -9.01
C SER A 304 -1.91 -33.09 -9.23
N HIS A 305 -1.16 -33.58 -8.27
CA HIS A 305 0.31 -33.71 -8.31
C HIS A 305 1.02 -32.37 -8.61
N GLY A 306 0.45 -31.26 -8.16
CA GLY A 306 1.01 -29.92 -8.29
C GLY A 306 0.54 -29.12 -9.52
N LEU A 307 -0.29 -29.69 -10.41
CA LEU A 307 -0.78 -29.00 -11.60
C LEU A 307 -1.61 -27.76 -11.23
N LEU A 308 -2.51 -27.86 -10.26
CA LEU A 308 -3.33 -26.73 -9.80
C LEU A 308 -2.44 -25.67 -9.12
N THR A 309 -1.37 -26.06 -8.44
CA THR A 309 -0.43 -25.10 -7.86
C THR A 309 0.33 -24.32 -8.93
N VAL A 310 0.79 -24.96 -9.99
CA VAL A 310 1.42 -24.26 -11.13
C VAL A 310 0.44 -23.25 -11.75
N GLY A 311 -0.81 -23.68 -11.98
CA GLY A 311 -1.88 -22.79 -12.42
C GLY A 311 -2.14 -21.64 -11.44
N GLY A 312 -2.17 -21.93 -10.15
CA GLY A 312 -2.35 -20.95 -9.07
C GLY A 312 -1.24 -19.90 -9.02
N ILE A 313 0.03 -20.32 -9.10
CA ILE A 313 1.18 -19.42 -9.16
C ILE A 313 1.11 -18.55 -10.42
N THR A 314 0.85 -19.15 -11.57
CA THR A 314 0.73 -18.41 -12.84
C THR A 314 -0.38 -17.36 -12.77
N SER A 315 -1.54 -17.75 -12.26
CA SER A 315 -2.68 -16.85 -12.10
C SER A 315 -2.39 -15.72 -11.09
N LEU A 316 -1.72 -16.03 -9.98
CA LEU A 316 -1.29 -15.05 -8.98
C LEU A 316 -0.30 -14.04 -9.56
N VAL A 317 0.71 -14.50 -10.31
CA VAL A 317 1.70 -13.63 -10.97
C VAL A 317 1.02 -12.70 -11.97
N LEU A 318 0.22 -13.24 -12.88
CA LEU A 318 -0.49 -12.44 -13.90
C LEU A 318 -1.47 -11.46 -13.24
N GLY A 319 -2.23 -11.91 -12.28
CA GLY A 319 -3.16 -11.07 -11.53
C GLY A 319 -2.47 -9.94 -10.78
N SER A 320 -1.33 -10.22 -10.14
CA SER A 320 -0.54 -9.21 -9.42
C SER A 320 0.04 -8.15 -10.37
N LEU A 321 0.51 -8.56 -11.54
CA LEU A 321 1.02 -7.63 -12.57
C LEU A 321 -0.10 -6.76 -13.16
N MET A 322 -1.31 -7.30 -13.24
CA MET A 322 -2.47 -6.61 -13.84
C MET A 322 -3.28 -5.79 -12.82
N LEU A 323 -3.11 -6.01 -11.52
CA LEU A 323 -3.99 -5.48 -10.47
C LEU A 323 -4.14 -3.96 -10.53
N PHE A 324 -3.01 -3.23 -10.61
CA PHE A 324 -2.99 -1.78 -10.73
C PHE A 324 -2.30 -1.42 -12.05
N ASN A 325 -3.07 -1.46 -13.13
CA ASN A 325 -2.58 -1.13 -14.46
C ASN A 325 -2.69 0.39 -14.70
N SER A 326 -1.80 1.15 -14.07
CA SER A 326 -1.69 2.59 -14.28
C SER A 326 -0.40 2.92 -15.04
N PRO A 327 -0.44 3.87 -15.99
CA PRO A 327 0.79 4.42 -16.58
C PRO A 327 1.65 5.18 -15.56
N ASP A 328 1.04 5.73 -14.51
CA ASP A 328 1.75 6.41 -13.43
C ASP A 328 2.40 5.39 -12.49
N PRO A 329 3.76 5.39 -12.37
CA PRO A 329 4.47 4.48 -11.46
C PRO A 329 4.05 4.63 -9.99
N ALA A 330 3.56 5.80 -9.58
CA ALA A 330 3.11 6.06 -8.21
C ALA A 330 1.82 5.33 -7.84
N LEU A 331 1.05 4.93 -8.85
CA LEU A 331 -0.23 4.22 -8.70
C LEU A 331 -0.12 2.74 -9.06
N ARG A 332 1.09 2.19 -9.14
CA ARG A 332 1.35 0.75 -9.36
C ARG A 332 1.92 0.10 -8.11
N VAL A 333 1.77 -1.22 -8.03
CA VAL A 333 2.55 -2.00 -7.06
C VAL A 333 4.02 -2.00 -7.47
N SER A 334 4.89 -1.61 -6.57
CA SER A 334 6.34 -1.64 -6.79
C SER A 334 6.82 -3.08 -6.96
N PHE A 335 7.70 -3.33 -7.92
CA PHE A 335 8.36 -4.63 -8.08
C PHE A 335 9.14 -5.06 -6.82
N LYS A 336 9.60 -4.10 -6.00
CA LYS A 336 10.25 -4.38 -4.72
C LYS A 336 9.30 -5.02 -3.69
N VAL A 337 8.00 -4.84 -3.85
CA VAL A 337 6.95 -5.45 -3.00
C VAL A 337 6.35 -6.67 -3.71
N LEU A 338 6.03 -6.55 -4.99
CA LEU A 338 5.38 -7.61 -5.76
C LEU A 338 6.24 -8.88 -5.82
N VAL A 339 7.51 -8.75 -6.21
CA VAL A 339 8.38 -9.93 -6.41
C VAL A 339 8.59 -10.72 -5.11
N PRO A 340 8.96 -10.11 -3.96
CA PRO A 340 9.08 -10.85 -2.71
C PRO A 340 7.75 -11.46 -2.25
N ALA A 341 6.63 -10.75 -2.40
CA ALA A 341 5.33 -11.25 -1.98
C ALA A 341 4.90 -12.49 -2.78
N VAL A 342 4.98 -12.42 -4.12
CA VAL A 342 4.68 -13.56 -4.99
C VAL A 342 5.64 -14.72 -4.75
N ALA A 343 6.95 -14.44 -4.61
CA ALA A 343 7.95 -15.46 -4.34
C ALA A 343 7.69 -16.19 -3.01
N THR A 344 7.32 -15.45 -1.94
CA THR A 344 7.01 -16.03 -0.63
C THR A 344 5.81 -16.96 -0.72
N ILE A 345 4.72 -16.54 -1.36
CA ILE A 345 3.51 -17.36 -1.52
C ILE A 345 3.81 -18.59 -2.40
N SER A 346 4.51 -18.39 -3.51
CA SER A 346 4.89 -19.49 -4.41
C SER A 346 5.77 -20.53 -3.72
N LEU A 347 6.79 -20.09 -2.97
CA LEU A 347 7.69 -20.98 -2.22
C LEU A 347 6.93 -21.74 -1.14
N PHE A 348 6.01 -21.07 -0.44
CA PHE A 348 5.15 -21.71 0.55
C PHE A 348 4.35 -22.87 -0.07
N PHE A 349 3.64 -22.64 -1.17
CA PHE A 349 2.84 -23.69 -1.81
C PHE A 349 3.71 -24.80 -2.42
N VAL A 350 4.85 -24.48 -3.01
CA VAL A 350 5.81 -25.48 -3.49
C VAL A 350 6.32 -26.36 -2.34
N ALA A 351 6.64 -25.77 -1.18
CA ALA A 351 7.04 -26.51 0.01
C ALA A 351 5.93 -27.43 0.54
N VAL A 352 4.68 -26.93 0.61
CA VAL A 352 3.51 -27.72 1.01
C VAL A 352 3.35 -28.93 0.09
N ILE A 353 3.41 -28.74 -1.24
CA ILE A 353 3.31 -29.85 -2.20
C ILE A 353 4.45 -30.84 -2.01
N ALA A 354 5.68 -30.37 -1.89
CA ALA A 354 6.84 -31.25 -1.68
C ALA A 354 6.65 -32.16 -0.43
N ILE A 355 6.10 -31.58 0.65
CA ILE A 355 5.79 -32.35 1.87
C ILE A 355 4.68 -33.37 1.61
N VAL A 356 3.60 -32.97 0.92
CA VAL A 356 2.46 -33.87 0.62
C VAL A 356 2.91 -35.02 -0.29
N VAL A 357 3.64 -34.71 -1.38
CA VAL A 357 4.16 -35.72 -2.29
C VAL A 357 5.09 -36.69 -1.56
N ARG A 358 6.00 -36.14 -0.74
CA ARG A 358 6.90 -36.99 0.06
C ARG A 358 6.14 -37.91 1.04
N ALA A 359 5.09 -37.38 1.69
CA ALA A 359 4.25 -38.19 2.58
C ALA A 359 3.47 -39.27 1.83
N GLN A 360 3.01 -39.02 0.59
CA GLN A 360 2.33 -40.00 -0.25
C GLN A 360 3.28 -41.07 -0.79
N MET A 361 4.52 -40.71 -1.06
CA MET A 361 5.56 -41.68 -1.52
C MET A 361 6.07 -42.60 -0.42
N GLN A 362 5.85 -42.29 0.86
CA GLN A 362 6.18 -43.17 1.96
C GLN A 362 5.22 -44.37 1.94
N LYS A 363 5.73 -45.56 1.58
CA LYS A 363 4.97 -46.81 1.66
C LYS A 363 4.53 -47.01 3.12
N ARG A 364 3.22 -46.88 3.38
CA ARG A 364 2.65 -47.23 4.68
C ARG A 364 2.53 -48.79 4.70
N TYR A 365 3.47 -49.43 5.33
CA TYR A 365 3.34 -50.84 5.65
C TYR A 365 2.36 -50.98 6.82
N THR A 366 1.05 -50.97 6.54
CA THR A 366 0.02 -51.22 7.54
C THR A 366 -0.61 -52.57 7.30
N GLY A 367 -0.87 -53.34 8.36
CA GLY A 367 -1.49 -54.65 8.30
C GLY A 367 -0.52 -55.75 7.89
N LYS A 368 -0.99 -56.77 7.18
CA LYS A 368 -0.24 -58.01 6.85
C LYS A 368 1.04 -57.75 6.04
N GLU A 369 1.10 -56.62 5.28
CA GLU A 369 2.26 -56.30 4.47
C GLU A 369 3.44 -55.70 5.28
N GLY A 370 3.16 -55.22 6.49
CA GLY A 370 4.17 -54.67 7.40
C GLY A 370 4.83 -55.70 8.33
N LEU A 371 4.31 -56.92 8.37
CA LEU A 371 4.82 -57.97 9.27
C LEU A 371 6.08 -58.69 8.75
N PRO A 372 6.27 -58.97 7.44
CA PRO A 372 7.51 -59.60 6.95
C PRO A 372 8.74 -58.76 7.30
N GLY A 373 9.74 -59.42 7.93
CA GLY A 373 10.98 -58.82 8.39
C GLY A 373 10.96 -58.35 9.85
N GLU A 374 9.77 -58.24 10.47
CA GLU A 374 9.62 -57.84 11.87
C GLU A 374 10.16 -58.89 12.82
N LYS A 375 10.62 -58.40 13.98
CA LYS A 375 11.14 -59.26 15.07
C LYS A 375 10.06 -59.46 16.13
N GLY A 376 10.05 -60.65 16.72
CA GLY A 376 9.15 -60.98 17.80
C GLY A 376 9.72 -62.05 18.71
N ASP A 377 8.88 -62.56 19.61
CA ASP A 377 9.20 -63.55 20.59
C ASP A 377 8.32 -64.80 20.41
N ALA A 378 8.91 -66.01 20.46
CA ALA A 378 8.17 -67.25 20.48
C ALA A 378 7.53 -67.42 21.87
N ILE A 379 6.21 -67.53 21.93
CA ILE A 379 5.44 -67.66 23.17
C ILE A 379 5.28 -69.18 23.54
N THR A 380 5.23 -69.99 22.51
CA THR A 380 5.19 -71.48 22.67
C THR A 380 6.32 -72.11 21.84
N ASP A 381 6.56 -73.41 21.99
CA ASP A 381 7.38 -74.16 21.03
C ASP A 381 6.65 -74.15 19.67
N ILE A 382 7.40 -73.92 18.61
CA ILE A 382 6.84 -73.71 17.23
C ILE A 382 7.52 -74.71 16.31
N HIS A 383 6.72 -75.48 15.55
CA HIS A 383 7.11 -76.25 14.40
C HIS A 383 6.01 -76.17 13.33
N GLU A 384 5.02 -77.06 13.37
CA GLU A 384 3.85 -76.99 12.49
C GLU A 384 2.82 -75.93 12.93
N ASP A 385 2.71 -75.69 14.25
CA ASP A 385 1.86 -74.73 14.93
C ASP A 385 2.51 -74.22 16.21
N GLY A 386 2.25 -72.93 16.48
CA GLY A 386 2.68 -72.25 17.69
C GLY A 386 2.19 -70.79 17.73
N ARG A 387 2.58 -70.06 18.76
CA ARG A 387 2.22 -68.64 18.94
C ARG A 387 3.45 -67.79 19.09
N VAL A 388 3.44 -66.66 18.40
CA VAL A 388 4.46 -65.61 18.52
C VAL A 388 3.81 -64.27 18.91
N PHE A 389 4.62 -63.40 19.50
CA PHE A 389 4.26 -62.06 19.83
C PHE A 389 5.06 -61.11 18.92
N VAL A 390 4.38 -60.38 18.02
CA VAL A 390 4.98 -59.51 17.01
C VAL A 390 4.19 -58.21 16.97
N GLN A 391 4.87 -57.06 17.03
CA GLN A 391 4.25 -55.72 16.97
C GLN A 391 3.10 -55.49 17.97
N GLY A 392 3.19 -56.07 19.20
CA GLY A 392 2.16 -55.87 20.21
C GLY A 392 0.98 -56.81 20.14
N GLU A 393 0.94 -57.77 19.18
CA GLU A 393 -0.15 -58.70 18.98
C GLU A 393 0.33 -60.17 19.00
N TYR A 394 -0.58 -61.06 19.40
CA TYR A 394 -0.36 -62.50 19.36
C TYR A 394 -0.81 -63.09 18.02
N TRP A 395 0.14 -63.78 17.35
CA TRP A 395 -0.12 -64.40 16.07
C TRP A 395 0.08 -65.91 16.14
N GLN A 396 -0.72 -66.63 15.37
CA GLN A 396 -0.38 -68.04 15.09
C GLN A 396 0.80 -68.09 14.12
N ALA A 397 1.76 -68.98 14.40
CA ALA A 397 2.96 -69.06 13.58
C ALA A 397 3.36 -70.55 13.38
N PHE A 398 4.09 -70.73 12.26
CA PHE A 398 4.73 -72.03 11.96
C PHE A 398 6.13 -71.75 11.42
N SER A 399 6.97 -72.78 11.50
CA SER A 399 8.38 -72.73 11.08
C SER A 399 8.80 -74.05 10.46
N ASP A 400 9.73 -74.01 9.49
CA ASP A 400 10.31 -75.19 8.87
C ASP A 400 11.27 -75.91 9.83
N GLN A 401 11.76 -75.20 10.88
CA GLN A 401 12.63 -75.73 11.93
C GLN A 401 11.97 -75.55 13.29
N LYS A 402 12.31 -76.43 14.24
CA LYS A 402 11.80 -76.32 15.61
C LYS A 402 12.41 -75.09 16.30
N VAL A 403 11.55 -74.18 16.74
CA VAL A 403 11.91 -73.00 17.50
C VAL A 403 11.36 -73.11 18.90
N GLY A 404 12.25 -73.08 19.92
CA GLY A 404 11.88 -73.20 21.32
C GLY A 404 11.19 -71.95 21.87
N LYS A 405 10.33 -72.10 22.85
CA LYS A 405 9.71 -71.02 23.60
C LYS A 405 10.74 -70.05 24.15
N GLY A 406 10.45 -68.75 24.03
CA GLY A 406 11.31 -67.66 24.51
C GLY A 406 12.42 -67.25 23.54
N LYS A 407 12.52 -67.88 22.36
CA LYS A 407 13.50 -67.54 21.34
C LYS A 407 13.04 -66.32 20.58
N LYS A 408 14.02 -65.50 20.13
CA LYS A 408 13.76 -64.36 19.19
C LYS A 408 13.52 -64.91 17.79
N ILE A 409 12.51 -64.38 17.14
CA ILE A 409 12.12 -64.82 15.80
C ILE A 409 12.03 -63.63 14.84
N ARG A 410 12.13 -63.93 13.55
CA ARG A 410 11.85 -63.02 12.48
C ARG A 410 10.69 -63.55 11.63
N VAL A 411 9.76 -62.66 11.25
CA VAL A 411 8.68 -63.01 10.35
C VAL A 411 9.21 -63.10 8.93
N VAL A 412 9.09 -64.23 8.28
CA VAL A 412 9.49 -64.43 6.88
C VAL A 412 8.37 -64.04 5.93
N LYS A 413 7.12 -64.49 6.23
CA LYS A 413 5.98 -64.30 5.36
C LYS A 413 4.68 -64.42 6.16
N VAL A 414 3.62 -63.74 5.68
CA VAL A 414 2.27 -63.87 6.20
C VAL A 414 1.44 -64.78 5.29
N GLU A 415 0.89 -65.83 5.78
CA GLU A 415 0.02 -66.78 5.07
C GLU A 415 -1.36 -66.84 5.74
N GLY A 416 -2.33 -66.15 5.16
CA GLY A 416 -3.67 -66.01 5.75
C GLY A 416 -3.63 -65.30 7.09
N LEU A 417 -3.89 -66.03 8.22
CA LEU A 417 -3.84 -65.52 9.59
C LEU A 417 -2.63 -66.08 10.37
N ARG A 418 -1.69 -66.76 9.71
CA ARG A 418 -0.51 -67.38 10.30
C ARG A 418 0.75 -66.69 9.77
N LEU A 419 1.76 -66.62 10.64
CA LEU A 419 3.07 -66.09 10.29
C LEU A 419 4.05 -67.26 10.05
N LYS A 420 4.72 -67.30 8.91
CA LYS A 420 5.90 -68.13 8.74
C LYS A 420 7.09 -67.39 9.38
N ILE A 421 7.76 -68.04 10.31
CA ILE A 421 8.87 -67.46 11.07
C ILE A 421 10.14 -68.26 10.96
N GLU A 422 11.27 -67.66 11.29
CA GLU A 422 12.58 -68.29 11.50
C GLU A 422 13.19 -67.85 12.83
N GLU A 423 14.03 -68.70 13.45
CA GLU A 423 14.80 -68.26 14.61
C GLU A 423 15.94 -67.35 14.21
N MET A 424 16.19 -66.33 15.02
CA MET A 424 17.21 -65.32 14.77
C MET A 424 18.55 -65.75 15.38
#